data_f29664ff0a8611184b85296198869f80
#
_entry.id   f29664ff0a8611184b85296198869f80
#
_cell.length_a   1.000
_cell.length_b   1.000
_cell.length_c   1.000
_cell.angle_alpha   90.00
_cell.angle_beta   90.00
_cell.angle_gamma   90.00
#
_symmetry.space_group_name_H-M   'P 1'
#
loop_
_entity.id
_entity.type
_entity.pdbx_description
1 polymer ?
#
loop_
_entity_poly.entity_id
_entity_poly.type
_entity_poly.pdbx_seq_one_letter_code
_entity_poly.pdbx_strand_id
1 'polypeptide(L)'
;MSSFDHRASGVGVHVRARTWPSLMVAAALSVLCAVAAVLGVRTVVAELTRGPTEAELAAAAQEEVAERWRTWPAGRVFPESLAYSAEQGGEERARRVGISPLTGCAPAVDEEVRQALREAGCRAVLRATYLDALGGVVVSVGVVVLPDEPRAQRVALAFPQGGSAVPGLRAVPFKGTVAERFTDAGRQAGSVRQAGPYVVLTTAGQSDGRPARAVREQRPAIFAFAPDLGEQVLERLSEPRVPDCAEEGWRC
;
A
#
# COMPACT_ATOMS: atom_id res chain seq x y z
N MET A 1 -97.62 52.89 13.54
CA MET A 1 -96.93 52.33 14.66
C MET A 1 -95.74 51.58 14.13
N SER A 2 -94.62 51.97 14.53
CA SER A 2 -93.25 51.52 14.39
C SER A 2 -92.75 50.88 13.08
N SER A 3 -92.17 51.72 12.29
CA SER A 3 -91.21 51.38 11.25
C SER A 3 -89.92 50.84 11.87
N PHE A 4 -89.38 49.74 11.39
CA PHE A 4 -88.02 49.36 11.60
C PHE A 4 -87.22 49.42 10.25
N ASP A 5 -86.34 50.40 10.24
CA ASP A 5 -85.47 50.67 9.18
C ASP A 5 -84.27 49.66 9.31
N HIS A 6 -84.07 48.83 8.33
CA HIS A 6 -82.86 47.95 8.23
C HIS A 6 -81.89 48.57 7.27
N ARG A 7 -80.92 49.30 7.84
CA ARG A 7 -79.74 49.78 7.12
C ARG A 7 -78.78 48.64 6.94
N ALA A 8 -78.69 48.10 5.73
CA ALA A 8 -77.65 47.16 5.34
C ALA A 8 -76.34 47.91 5.09
N SER A 9 -75.36 47.75 6.01
CA SER A 9 -74.01 48.22 5.85
C SER A 9 -73.24 47.28 4.91
N GLY A 10 -73.04 47.69 3.64
CA GLY A 10 -72.17 47.01 2.70
C GLY A 10 -70.71 47.21 3.09
N VAL A 11 -70.07 46.17 3.61
CA VAL A 11 -68.61 46.12 3.75
C VAL A 11 -67.99 45.90 2.38
N GLY A 12 -67.56 46.96 1.74
CA GLY A 12 -66.79 46.89 0.50
C GLY A 12 -65.39 46.32 0.78
N VAL A 13 -65.18 45.09 0.43
CA VAL A 13 -63.82 44.50 0.45
C VAL A 13 -63.03 45.14 -0.70
N HIS A 14 -62.24 46.15 -0.39
CA HIS A 14 -61.24 46.65 -1.30
C HIS A 14 -60.10 45.60 -1.47
N VAL A 15 -60.25 44.75 -2.45
CA VAL A 15 -59.14 43.92 -2.92
C VAL A 15 -58.14 44.83 -3.58
N ARG A 16 -57.08 45.19 -2.84
CA ARG A 16 -55.98 46.03 -3.31
C ARG A 16 -55.27 45.37 -4.47
N ALA A 17 -55.31 45.98 -5.62
CA ALA A 17 -54.57 45.65 -6.83
C ALA A 17 -53.07 45.94 -6.66
N ARG A 18 -52.42 45.24 -5.69
CA ARG A 18 -50.97 45.35 -5.40
C ARG A 18 -50.26 44.00 -5.42
N THR A 19 -50.85 43.01 -6.06
CA THR A 19 -50.27 41.64 -6.12
C THR A 19 -49.41 41.40 -7.35
N TRP A 20 -49.47 42.23 -8.35
CA TRP A 20 -48.71 42.07 -9.61
C TRP A 20 -47.20 42.06 -9.42
N PRO A 21 -46.58 43.03 -8.72
CA PRO A 21 -45.11 43.01 -8.56
C PRO A 21 -44.64 41.79 -7.73
N SER A 22 -45.39 41.35 -6.73
CA SER A 22 -45.02 40.18 -5.94
C SER A 22 -45.16 38.87 -6.72
N LEU A 23 -46.16 38.78 -7.60
CA LEU A 23 -46.31 37.64 -8.51
C LEU A 23 -45.19 37.58 -9.55
N MET A 24 -44.79 38.74 -10.08
CA MET A 24 -43.66 38.82 -11.02
C MET A 24 -42.34 38.41 -10.35
N VAL A 25 -42.08 38.87 -9.13
CA VAL A 25 -40.90 38.46 -8.34
C VAL A 25 -40.94 36.97 -8.02
N ALA A 26 -42.07 36.45 -7.60
CA ALA A 26 -42.22 35.04 -7.30
C ALA A 26 -42.02 34.17 -8.57
N ALA A 27 -42.55 34.57 -9.70
CA ALA A 27 -42.36 33.89 -10.99
C ALA A 27 -40.89 33.91 -11.43
N ALA A 28 -40.22 35.06 -11.31
CA ALA A 28 -38.79 35.20 -11.63
C ALA A 28 -37.92 34.30 -10.73
N LEU A 29 -38.19 34.29 -9.42
CA LEU A 29 -37.49 33.38 -8.49
C LEU A 29 -37.74 31.92 -8.82
N SER A 30 -38.97 31.54 -9.16
CA SER A 30 -39.31 30.15 -9.54
C SER A 30 -38.59 29.73 -10.81
N VAL A 31 -38.49 30.59 -11.80
CA VAL A 31 -37.71 30.33 -13.03
C VAL A 31 -36.22 30.19 -12.72
N LEU A 32 -35.69 31.07 -11.88
CA LEU A 32 -34.27 31.02 -11.46
C LEU A 32 -33.94 29.70 -10.73
N CYS A 33 -34.80 29.30 -9.78
CA CYS A 33 -34.68 28.04 -9.06
C CYS A 33 -34.77 26.82 -10.02
N ALA A 34 -35.71 26.86 -10.96
CA ALA A 34 -35.87 25.79 -11.95
C ALA A 34 -34.63 25.67 -12.88
N VAL A 35 -34.09 26.81 -13.34
CA VAL A 35 -32.85 26.84 -14.13
C VAL A 35 -31.67 26.33 -13.33
N ALA A 36 -31.52 26.76 -12.07
CA ALA A 36 -30.45 26.29 -11.18
C ALA A 36 -30.58 24.77 -10.93
N ALA A 37 -31.79 24.26 -10.71
CA ALA A 37 -32.04 22.84 -10.53
C ALA A 37 -31.67 22.02 -11.78
N VAL A 38 -32.07 22.50 -12.97
CA VAL A 38 -31.71 21.82 -14.24
C VAL A 38 -30.22 21.81 -14.49
N LEU A 39 -29.54 22.94 -14.24
CA LEU A 39 -28.08 23.02 -14.37
C LEU A 39 -27.39 22.10 -13.34
N GLY A 40 -27.85 22.07 -12.11
CA GLY A 40 -27.35 21.18 -11.07
C GLY A 40 -27.52 19.71 -11.43
N VAL A 41 -28.70 19.31 -11.93
CA VAL A 41 -28.93 17.93 -12.39
C VAL A 41 -28.03 17.60 -13.57
N ARG A 42 -27.87 18.50 -14.54
CA ARG A 42 -26.98 18.26 -15.69
C ARG A 42 -25.52 18.08 -15.28
N THR A 43 -25.01 18.87 -14.34
CA THR A 43 -23.63 18.73 -13.85
C THR A 43 -23.45 17.40 -13.11
N VAL A 44 -24.41 17.02 -12.27
CA VAL A 44 -24.38 15.74 -11.55
C VAL A 44 -24.42 14.55 -12.53
N VAL A 45 -25.33 14.60 -13.52
CA VAL A 45 -25.40 13.52 -14.54
C VAL A 45 -24.13 13.47 -15.37
N ALA A 46 -23.58 14.60 -15.78
CA ALA A 46 -22.33 14.64 -16.52
C ALA A 46 -21.17 14.05 -15.71
N GLU A 47 -21.10 14.36 -14.41
CA GLU A 47 -20.09 13.82 -13.51
C GLU A 47 -20.25 12.30 -13.27
N LEU A 48 -21.48 11.82 -13.11
CA LEU A 48 -21.76 10.40 -12.92
C LEU A 48 -21.56 9.55 -14.17
N THR A 49 -21.58 10.16 -15.35
CA THR A 49 -21.45 9.48 -16.64
C THR A 49 -20.08 9.67 -17.29
N ARG A 50 -19.23 10.54 -16.77
CA ARG A 50 -17.86 10.67 -17.25
C ARG A 50 -17.02 9.47 -16.88
N GLY A 51 -16.12 9.06 -17.75
CA GLY A 51 -15.08 8.09 -17.41
C GLY A 51 -14.09 8.65 -16.38
N PRO A 52 -13.32 7.79 -15.71
CA PRO A 52 -12.28 8.22 -14.78
C PRO A 52 -11.20 9.04 -15.51
N THR A 53 -10.70 10.07 -14.85
CA THR A 53 -9.55 10.85 -15.35
C THR A 53 -8.24 10.09 -15.12
N GLU A 54 -7.19 10.45 -15.85
CA GLU A 54 -5.85 9.87 -15.63
C GLU A 54 -5.37 10.03 -14.18
N ALA A 55 -5.68 11.18 -13.55
CA ALA A 55 -5.32 11.43 -12.16
C ALA A 55 -6.06 10.51 -11.18
N GLU A 56 -7.34 10.22 -11.43
CA GLU A 56 -8.12 9.27 -10.63
C GLU A 56 -7.63 7.82 -10.82
N LEU A 57 -7.29 7.44 -12.05
CA LEU A 57 -6.69 6.14 -12.32
C LEU A 57 -5.32 5.98 -11.65
N ALA A 58 -4.49 7.02 -11.69
CA ALA A 58 -3.20 7.02 -11.00
C ALA A 58 -3.36 6.93 -9.48
N ALA A 59 -4.33 7.66 -8.90
CA ALA A 59 -4.62 7.59 -7.48
C ALA A 59 -5.12 6.20 -7.07
N ALA A 60 -6.01 5.60 -7.85
CA ALA A 60 -6.50 4.24 -7.62
C ALA A 60 -5.38 3.18 -7.71
N ALA A 61 -4.45 3.35 -8.65
CA ALA A 61 -3.27 2.48 -8.75
C ALA A 61 -2.36 2.60 -7.53
N GLN A 62 -2.17 3.81 -7.00
CA GLN A 62 -1.39 4.04 -5.78
C GLN A 62 -2.08 3.43 -4.54
N GLU A 63 -3.39 3.54 -4.44
CA GLU A 63 -4.17 2.94 -3.36
C GLU A 63 -4.11 1.41 -3.43
N GLU A 64 -4.22 0.82 -4.62
CA GLU A 64 -4.07 -0.62 -4.84
C GLU A 64 -2.69 -1.09 -4.38
N VAL A 65 -1.62 -0.39 -4.78
CA VAL A 65 -0.25 -0.67 -4.31
C VAL A 65 -0.19 -0.67 -2.79
N ALA A 66 -0.75 0.34 -2.12
CA ALA A 66 -0.69 0.46 -0.66
C ALA A 66 -1.44 -0.67 0.08
N GLU A 67 -2.33 -1.38 -0.60
CA GLU A 67 -3.18 -2.43 -0.03
C GLU A 67 -2.72 -3.86 -0.39
N ARG A 68 -1.79 -4.06 -1.34
CA ARG A 68 -1.33 -5.37 -1.83
C ARG A 68 -0.88 -6.31 -0.71
N TRP A 69 -0.22 -5.79 0.30
CA TRP A 69 0.31 -6.57 1.41
C TRP A 69 -0.76 -7.34 2.18
N ARG A 70 -2.02 -6.89 2.15
CA ARG A 70 -3.15 -7.54 2.83
C ARG A 70 -4.15 -8.18 1.88
N THR A 71 -4.21 -7.72 0.63
CA THR A 71 -5.18 -8.22 -0.36
C THR A 71 -4.60 -9.36 -1.19
N TRP A 72 -3.28 -9.39 -1.41
CA TRP A 72 -2.64 -10.45 -2.15
C TRP A 72 -2.42 -11.69 -1.28
N PRO A 73 -2.61 -12.90 -1.83
CA PRO A 73 -2.19 -14.12 -1.15
C PRO A 73 -0.68 -14.10 -0.92
N ALA A 74 -0.23 -14.63 0.21
CA ALA A 74 1.18 -14.61 0.62
C ALA A 74 2.13 -15.20 -0.42
N GLY A 75 1.68 -16.21 -1.19
CA GLY A 75 2.45 -16.79 -2.29
C GLY A 75 2.64 -15.87 -3.50
N ARG A 76 1.79 -14.86 -3.65
CA ARG A 76 1.96 -13.83 -4.69
C ARG A 76 2.98 -12.78 -4.26
N VAL A 77 3.01 -12.43 -2.97
CA VAL A 77 4.03 -11.54 -2.38
C VAL A 77 5.40 -12.21 -2.42
N PHE A 78 5.45 -13.48 -2.00
CA PHE A 78 6.65 -14.29 -1.98
C PHE A 78 6.47 -15.51 -2.91
N PRO A 79 6.84 -15.42 -4.18
CA PRO A 79 6.74 -16.54 -5.13
C PRO A 79 7.51 -17.78 -4.67
N GLU A 80 7.16 -18.96 -5.18
CA GLU A 80 7.85 -20.22 -4.86
C GLU A 80 9.31 -20.21 -5.29
N SER A 81 9.64 -19.47 -6.35
CA SER A 81 11.00 -19.27 -6.81
C SER A 81 11.24 -17.87 -7.33
N LEU A 82 12.45 -17.37 -7.11
CA LEU A 82 12.94 -16.08 -7.60
C LEU A 82 14.22 -16.32 -8.40
N ALA A 83 14.34 -15.70 -9.56
CA ALA A 83 15.55 -15.79 -10.37
C ALA A 83 16.64 -14.89 -9.77
N TYR A 84 17.90 -15.25 -9.97
CA TYR A 84 19.03 -14.40 -9.62
C TYR A 84 20.22 -14.68 -10.54
N SER A 85 21.12 -13.70 -10.64
CA SER A 85 22.38 -13.86 -11.38
C SER A 85 23.40 -14.61 -10.52
N ALA A 86 23.87 -15.77 -11.00
CA ALA A 86 24.89 -16.54 -10.32
C ALA A 86 26.26 -15.83 -10.39
N GLU A 87 27.12 -16.04 -9.37
CA GLU A 87 28.47 -15.45 -9.31
C GLU A 87 29.33 -15.81 -10.55
N GLN A 88 29.13 -17.02 -11.08
CA GLN A 88 29.87 -17.54 -12.24
C GLN A 88 29.24 -17.18 -13.59
N GLY A 89 28.18 -16.37 -13.59
CA GLY A 89 27.35 -16.07 -14.74
C GLY A 89 26.22 -17.09 -14.94
N GLY A 90 25.19 -16.68 -15.67
CA GLY A 90 23.96 -17.46 -15.86
C GLY A 90 22.87 -17.10 -14.84
N GLU A 91 21.66 -17.54 -15.14
CA GLU A 91 20.49 -17.37 -14.27
C GLU A 91 20.26 -18.64 -13.45
N GLU A 92 20.14 -18.47 -12.15
CA GLU A 92 19.75 -19.51 -11.21
C GLU A 92 18.44 -19.12 -10.49
N ARG A 93 17.88 -20.07 -9.72
CA ARG A 93 16.61 -19.84 -9.02
C ARG A 93 16.71 -20.21 -7.56
N ALA A 94 16.47 -19.24 -6.71
CA ALA A 94 16.27 -19.46 -5.29
C ALA A 94 14.85 -20.03 -5.05
N ARG A 95 14.74 -21.03 -4.18
CA ARG A 95 13.47 -21.67 -3.82
C ARG A 95 13.00 -21.22 -2.45
N ARG A 96 11.72 -20.89 -2.35
CA ARG A 96 11.11 -20.55 -1.07
C ARG A 96 11.04 -21.76 -0.15
N VAL A 97 11.62 -21.64 1.04
CA VAL A 97 11.54 -22.65 2.10
C VAL A 97 10.23 -22.55 2.85
N GLY A 98 9.80 -21.31 3.15
CA GLY A 98 8.55 -21.05 3.85
C GLY A 98 8.25 -19.57 4.00
N ILE A 99 7.00 -19.29 4.42
CA ILE A 99 6.50 -17.94 4.75
C ILE A 99 6.17 -17.93 6.24
N SER A 100 6.64 -16.90 6.96
CA SER A 100 6.35 -16.75 8.38
C SER A 100 4.89 -16.30 8.60
N PRO A 101 4.14 -16.96 9.48
CA PRO A 101 2.82 -16.47 9.87
C PRO A 101 2.86 -15.24 10.79
N LEU A 102 4.03 -14.90 11.32
CA LEU A 102 4.22 -13.79 12.25
C LEU A 102 4.52 -12.50 11.48
N THR A 103 3.66 -11.49 11.64
CA THR A 103 3.73 -10.21 10.93
C THR A 103 4.05 -9.01 11.82
N GLY A 104 4.35 -9.22 13.09
CA GLY A 104 4.66 -8.15 14.03
C GLY A 104 5.95 -7.39 13.67
N CYS A 105 5.91 -6.06 13.72
CA CYS A 105 7.06 -5.21 13.38
C CYS A 105 8.24 -5.39 14.33
N ALA A 106 8.01 -5.28 15.64
CA ALA A 106 9.08 -5.30 16.63
C ALA A 106 9.89 -6.61 16.68
N PRO A 107 9.26 -7.81 16.61
CA PRO A 107 10.02 -9.06 16.65
C PRO A 107 10.73 -9.39 15.33
N ALA A 108 10.42 -8.68 14.25
CA ALA A 108 10.96 -8.95 12.92
C ALA A 108 12.35 -8.35 12.70
N VAL A 109 12.74 -7.37 13.48
CA VAL A 109 14.00 -6.60 13.34
C VAL A 109 14.77 -6.53 14.64
N ASP A 110 16.04 -6.14 14.55
CA ASP A 110 16.89 -5.89 15.70
C ASP A 110 16.39 -4.69 16.52
N GLU A 111 16.78 -4.66 17.78
CA GLU A 111 16.25 -3.68 18.75
C GLU A 111 16.54 -2.24 18.37
N GLU A 112 17.70 -1.98 17.84
CA GLU A 112 18.22 -0.67 17.45
C GLU A 112 17.33 0.06 16.45
N VAL A 113 16.65 -0.69 15.57
CA VAL A 113 15.77 -0.12 14.53
C VAL A 113 14.28 -0.16 14.86
N ARG A 114 13.90 -0.79 15.97
CA ARG A 114 12.48 -0.91 16.38
C ARG A 114 11.80 0.43 16.63
N GLN A 115 12.54 1.37 17.21
CA GLN A 115 11.98 2.70 17.49
C GLN A 115 11.63 3.42 16.19
N ALA A 116 12.51 3.41 15.20
CA ALA A 116 12.25 4.01 13.88
C ALA A 116 11.00 3.42 13.22
N LEU A 117 10.80 2.09 13.30
CA LEU A 117 9.60 1.44 12.78
C LEU A 117 8.33 1.89 13.50
N ARG A 118 8.38 1.98 14.84
CA ARG A 118 7.21 2.42 15.64
C ARG A 118 6.82 3.85 15.34
N GLU A 119 7.79 4.76 15.31
CA GLU A 119 7.58 6.19 15.03
C GLU A 119 7.04 6.43 13.61
N ALA A 120 7.47 5.60 12.66
CA ALA A 120 6.96 5.63 11.30
C ALA A 120 5.58 4.97 11.13
N GLY A 121 5.04 4.33 12.17
CA GLY A 121 3.74 3.68 12.13
C GLY A 121 3.74 2.38 11.33
N CYS A 122 4.78 1.54 11.49
CA CYS A 122 4.86 0.22 10.85
C CYS A 122 3.57 -0.57 11.06
N ARG A 123 2.95 -1.04 9.98
CA ARG A 123 1.70 -1.81 9.97
C ARG A 123 1.94 -3.31 10.10
N ALA A 124 2.94 -3.82 9.37
CA ALA A 124 3.32 -5.23 9.37
C ALA A 124 4.74 -5.42 8.86
N VAL A 125 5.34 -6.57 9.15
CA VAL A 125 6.53 -7.09 8.48
C VAL A 125 6.25 -8.51 8.01
N LEU A 126 6.01 -8.66 6.71
CA LEU A 126 5.83 -9.97 6.08
C LEU A 126 7.21 -10.59 5.85
N ARG A 127 7.39 -11.89 6.06
CA ARG A 127 8.70 -12.53 5.95
C ARG A 127 8.63 -13.90 5.28
N ALA A 128 9.59 -14.19 4.40
CA ALA A 128 9.80 -15.51 3.82
C ALA A 128 11.29 -15.84 3.80
N THR A 129 11.61 -17.12 3.74
CA THR A 129 12.98 -17.59 3.62
C THR A 129 13.15 -18.39 2.33
N TYR A 130 14.24 -18.10 1.64
CA TYR A 130 14.65 -18.72 0.39
C TYR A 130 15.99 -19.43 0.57
N LEU A 131 16.21 -20.45 -0.25
CA LEU A 131 17.45 -21.20 -0.37
C LEU A 131 17.96 -21.05 -1.80
N ASP A 132 19.25 -20.79 -1.96
CA ASP A 132 19.90 -20.73 -3.27
C ASP A 132 19.79 -22.06 -4.03
N ALA A 133 20.15 -22.08 -5.30
CA ALA A 133 20.06 -23.27 -6.15
C ALA A 133 20.91 -24.44 -5.64
N LEU A 134 22.04 -24.16 -5.03
CA LEU A 134 22.98 -25.15 -4.50
C LEU A 134 22.69 -25.59 -3.06
N GLY A 135 21.78 -24.90 -2.38
CA GLY A 135 21.42 -25.20 -0.98
C GLY A 135 22.46 -24.75 0.03
N GLY A 136 23.41 -23.90 -0.35
CA GLY A 136 24.50 -23.40 0.47
C GLY A 136 24.20 -22.12 1.23
N VAL A 137 23.31 -21.29 0.67
CA VAL A 137 22.97 -19.97 1.21
C VAL A 137 21.49 -19.84 1.47
N VAL A 138 21.16 -19.34 2.66
CA VAL A 138 19.79 -19.04 3.10
C VAL A 138 19.60 -17.52 3.13
N VAL A 139 18.49 -17.03 2.57
CA VAL A 139 18.12 -15.63 2.56
C VAL A 139 16.72 -15.48 3.16
N SER A 140 16.59 -14.73 4.26
CA SER A 140 15.28 -14.26 4.71
C SER A 140 14.99 -12.90 4.05
N VAL A 141 13.84 -12.77 3.42
CA VAL A 141 13.31 -11.55 2.82
C VAL A 141 12.17 -11.05 3.69
N GLY A 142 12.21 -9.76 4.04
CA GLY A 142 11.19 -9.11 4.86
C GLY A 142 10.63 -7.87 4.18
N VAL A 143 9.31 -7.75 4.12
CA VAL A 143 8.59 -6.58 3.60
C VAL A 143 8.03 -5.81 4.77
N VAL A 144 8.61 -4.65 5.07
CA VAL A 144 8.08 -3.68 6.04
C VAL A 144 7.03 -2.84 5.36
N VAL A 145 5.83 -2.83 5.93
CA VAL A 145 4.68 -2.08 5.41
C VAL A 145 4.48 -0.81 6.22
N LEU A 146 4.48 0.32 5.55
CA LEU A 146 4.35 1.64 6.15
C LEU A 146 3.11 2.38 5.61
N PRO A 147 2.63 3.43 6.30
CA PRO A 147 1.45 4.17 5.86
C PRO A 147 1.60 4.85 4.50
N ASP A 148 2.80 5.35 4.20
CA ASP A 148 3.12 6.14 3.02
C ASP A 148 4.60 6.06 2.65
N GLU A 149 4.93 6.52 1.47
CA GLU A 149 6.29 6.54 0.94
C GLU A 149 7.26 7.42 1.75
N PRO A 150 6.92 8.66 2.20
CA PRO A 150 7.83 9.46 3.01
C PRO A 150 8.25 8.78 4.33
N ARG A 151 7.35 8.00 4.95
CA ARG A 151 7.68 7.20 6.13
C ARG A 151 8.58 6.02 5.77
N ALA A 152 8.31 5.36 4.63
CA ALA A 152 9.15 4.28 4.13
C ALA A 152 10.59 4.74 3.85
N GLN A 153 10.77 5.89 3.22
CA GLN A 153 12.08 6.48 2.97
C GLN A 153 12.85 6.73 4.27
N ARG A 154 12.19 7.32 5.29
CA ARG A 154 12.85 7.54 6.60
C ARG A 154 13.24 6.23 7.28
N VAL A 155 12.39 5.23 7.23
CA VAL A 155 12.69 3.90 7.80
C VAL A 155 13.85 3.24 7.07
N ALA A 156 13.90 3.31 5.74
CA ALA A 156 15.00 2.73 4.95
C ALA A 156 16.37 3.30 5.37
N LEU A 157 16.43 4.59 5.71
CA LEU A 157 17.66 5.26 6.17
C LEU A 157 18.10 4.82 7.58
N ALA A 158 17.22 4.21 8.37
CA ALA A 158 17.58 3.68 9.69
C ALA A 158 18.37 2.37 9.63
N PHE A 159 18.40 1.73 8.45
CA PHE A 159 19.14 0.49 8.21
C PHE A 159 20.51 0.75 7.58
N PRO A 160 21.52 -0.11 7.84
CA PRO A 160 22.82 -0.02 7.18
C PRO A 160 22.73 -0.11 5.66
N GLN A 161 23.36 0.82 4.95
CA GLN A 161 23.38 0.84 3.48
C GLN A 161 24.58 0.05 2.91
N GLY A 162 25.53 -0.36 3.74
CA GLY A 162 26.78 -0.99 3.33
C GLY A 162 26.80 -2.53 3.34
N GLY A 163 25.63 -3.18 3.28
CA GLY A 163 25.58 -4.66 3.22
C GLY A 163 25.67 -5.38 4.57
N SER A 164 25.75 -4.64 5.69
CA SER A 164 25.70 -5.23 7.05
C SER A 164 24.36 -5.89 7.31
N ALA A 165 24.39 -7.09 7.91
CA ALA A 165 23.18 -7.79 8.34
C ALA A 165 22.61 -7.25 9.66
N VAL A 166 23.41 -6.49 10.42
CA VAL A 166 23.08 -5.99 11.77
C VAL A 166 23.44 -4.50 11.89
N PRO A 167 22.52 -3.66 12.41
CA PRO A 167 21.12 -3.98 12.72
C PRO A 167 20.29 -4.18 11.46
N GLY A 168 19.34 -5.13 11.49
CA GLY A 168 18.60 -5.46 10.28
C GLY A 168 17.39 -6.37 10.49
N LEU A 169 17.02 -7.07 9.43
CA LEU A 169 16.00 -8.11 9.46
C LEU A 169 16.51 -9.32 10.24
N ARG A 170 15.72 -9.82 11.18
CA ARG A 170 16.02 -11.06 11.90
C ARG A 170 15.78 -12.28 11.04
N ALA A 171 16.64 -13.28 11.17
CA ALA A 171 16.54 -14.56 10.47
C ALA A 171 15.21 -15.25 10.77
N VAL A 172 14.68 -15.99 9.78
CA VAL A 172 13.45 -16.77 9.92
C VAL A 172 13.77 -18.25 9.64
N PRO A 173 14.12 -19.03 10.66
CA PRO A 173 14.34 -20.47 10.52
C PRO A 173 13.03 -21.22 10.33
N PHE A 174 13.08 -22.34 9.58
CA PHE A 174 11.96 -23.26 9.41
C PHE A 174 12.38 -24.67 9.86
N LYS A 175 11.73 -25.18 10.91
CA LYS A 175 12.02 -26.49 11.47
C LYS A 175 11.85 -27.62 10.43
N GLY A 176 12.72 -28.59 10.47
CA GLY A 176 12.71 -29.73 9.55
C GLY A 176 13.17 -29.41 8.13
N THR A 177 13.74 -28.22 7.91
CA THR A 177 14.28 -27.80 6.61
C THR A 177 15.76 -27.43 6.72
N VAL A 178 16.41 -27.23 5.58
CA VAL A 178 17.80 -26.75 5.52
C VAL A 178 17.98 -25.40 6.20
N ALA A 179 16.94 -24.57 6.22
CA ALA A 179 16.96 -23.25 6.86
C ALA A 179 16.79 -23.30 8.40
N GLU A 180 16.61 -24.47 9.02
CA GLU A 180 16.40 -24.58 10.47
C GLU A 180 17.56 -24.00 11.28
N ARG A 181 18.79 -24.15 10.79
CA ARG A 181 20.00 -23.67 11.45
C ARG A 181 20.29 -22.18 11.21
N PHE A 182 19.59 -21.56 10.30
CA PHE A 182 19.79 -20.12 10.01
C PHE A 182 19.14 -19.26 11.07
N THR A 183 19.92 -18.86 12.07
CA THR A 183 19.51 -18.02 13.19
C THR A 183 20.15 -16.62 13.09
N ASP A 184 19.78 -15.72 13.99
CA ASP A 184 20.33 -14.37 14.01
C ASP A 184 21.87 -14.33 14.14
N ALA A 185 22.48 -15.31 14.80
CA ALA A 185 23.93 -15.43 14.89
C ALA A 185 24.60 -15.78 13.54
N GLY A 186 23.87 -16.42 12.64
CA GLY A 186 24.35 -16.83 11.31
C GLY A 186 24.21 -15.76 10.22
N ARG A 187 23.64 -14.59 10.54
CA ARG A 187 23.46 -13.50 9.56
C ARG A 187 24.81 -12.89 9.17
N GLN A 188 25.12 -12.83 7.89
CA GLN A 188 26.41 -12.40 7.37
C GLN A 188 26.32 -11.20 6.39
N ALA A 189 25.22 -11.09 5.67
CA ALA A 189 24.95 -9.98 4.76
C ALA A 189 23.51 -9.51 4.89
N GLY A 190 23.25 -8.24 4.57
CA GLY A 190 21.93 -7.65 4.55
C GLY A 190 21.78 -6.62 3.46
N SER A 191 20.56 -6.31 3.09
CA SER A 191 20.27 -5.21 2.18
C SER A 191 18.98 -4.52 2.54
N VAL A 192 18.83 -3.30 2.07
CA VAL A 192 17.61 -2.49 2.19
C VAL A 192 17.30 -1.88 0.84
N ARG A 193 16.02 -1.95 0.45
CA ARG A 193 15.46 -1.29 -0.73
C ARG A 193 14.11 -0.68 -0.36
N GLN A 194 13.74 0.40 -1.01
CA GLN A 194 12.49 1.09 -0.73
C GLN A 194 11.82 1.52 -2.05
N ALA A 195 10.50 1.31 -2.14
CA ALA A 195 9.65 1.88 -3.17
C ALA A 195 8.21 1.98 -2.67
N GLY A 196 7.54 3.10 -2.94
CA GLY A 196 6.21 3.38 -2.41
C GLY A 196 6.16 3.21 -0.89
N PRO A 197 5.12 2.59 -0.32
CA PRO A 197 4.96 2.42 1.13
C PRO A 197 5.77 1.23 1.69
N TYR A 198 6.63 0.59 0.90
CA TYR A 198 7.33 -0.63 1.27
C TYR A 198 8.82 -0.41 1.46
N VAL A 199 9.37 -1.04 2.50
CA VAL A 199 10.81 -1.24 2.64
C VAL A 199 11.06 -2.74 2.64
N VAL A 200 11.87 -3.21 1.69
CA VAL A 200 12.27 -4.62 1.64
C VAL A 200 13.68 -4.75 2.20
N LEU A 201 13.78 -5.65 3.15
CA LEU A 201 15.00 -6.01 3.85
C LEU A 201 15.37 -7.45 3.48
N THR A 202 16.66 -7.70 3.29
CA THR A 202 17.16 -9.06 3.22
C THR A 202 18.18 -9.31 4.32
N THR A 203 18.26 -10.55 4.76
CA THR A 203 19.38 -11.02 5.57
C THR A 203 19.79 -12.42 5.10
N ALA A 204 21.08 -12.60 4.85
CA ALA A 204 21.63 -13.81 4.29
C ALA A 204 22.71 -14.41 5.18
N GLY A 205 22.86 -15.74 5.09
CA GLY A 205 23.91 -16.48 5.74
C GLY A 205 24.04 -17.89 5.15
N GLN A 206 24.99 -18.65 5.67
CA GLN A 206 25.21 -20.02 5.21
C GLN A 206 24.17 -20.97 5.83
N SER A 207 23.75 -21.97 5.06
CA SER A 207 22.71 -22.93 5.45
C SER A 207 23.12 -23.82 6.62
N ASP A 208 24.43 -24.03 6.85
CA ASP A 208 24.93 -24.75 8.01
C ASP A 208 24.77 -24.01 9.33
N GLY A 209 24.36 -22.71 9.27
CA GLY A 209 24.10 -21.87 10.46
C GLY A 209 25.35 -21.37 11.17
N ARG A 210 26.54 -21.48 10.54
CA ARG A 210 27.76 -20.98 11.17
C ARG A 210 27.68 -19.49 11.47
N PRO A 211 28.09 -19.06 12.68
CA PRO A 211 28.06 -17.65 13.03
C PRO A 211 29.00 -16.83 12.14
N ALA A 212 28.61 -15.58 11.85
CA ALA A 212 29.43 -14.64 11.05
C ALA A 212 30.88 -14.53 11.59
N ARG A 213 31.04 -14.51 12.93
CA ARG A 213 32.35 -14.47 13.59
C ARG A 213 33.23 -15.72 13.37
N ALA A 214 32.65 -16.85 12.97
CA ALA A 214 33.40 -18.08 12.69
C ALA A 214 33.96 -18.11 11.26
N VAL A 215 33.56 -17.18 10.42
CA VAL A 215 34.04 -17.06 9.04
C VAL A 215 35.27 -16.17 9.04
N ARG A 216 36.46 -16.73 8.85
CA ARG A 216 37.73 -16.00 8.87
C ARG A 216 37.83 -15.01 7.70
N GLU A 217 37.39 -15.42 6.53
CA GLU A 217 37.37 -14.62 5.31
C GLU A 217 35.94 -14.61 4.77
N GLN A 218 35.29 -13.46 4.83
CA GLN A 218 33.98 -13.29 4.21
C GLN A 218 34.19 -13.18 2.70
N ARG A 219 33.43 -13.98 1.95
CA ARG A 219 33.28 -13.82 0.51
C ARG A 219 31.96 -13.10 0.25
N PRO A 220 31.93 -11.77 0.21
CA PRO A 220 30.68 -11.00 0.00
C PRO A 220 29.94 -11.45 -1.26
N ALA A 221 30.67 -11.92 -2.28
CA ALA A 221 30.13 -12.37 -3.56
C ALA A 221 29.12 -13.52 -3.42
N ILE A 222 29.28 -14.45 -2.46
CA ILE A 222 28.32 -15.54 -2.29
C ILE A 222 26.92 -15.07 -1.84
N PHE A 223 26.83 -13.85 -1.30
CA PHE A 223 25.57 -13.25 -0.88
C PHE A 223 25.07 -12.16 -1.86
N ALA A 224 25.78 -11.92 -2.97
CA ALA A 224 25.48 -10.84 -3.91
C ALA A 224 24.07 -10.95 -4.51
N PHE A 225 23.52 -12.16 -4.60
CA PHE A 225 22.16 -12.38 -5.11
C PHE A 225 21.04 -12.04 -4.11
N ALA A 226 21.36 -11.94 -2.80
CA ALA A 226 20.33 -11.68 -1.79
C ALA A 226 19.59 -10.34 -1.99
N PRO A 227 20.26 -9.23 -2.35
CA PRO A 227 19.58 -7.99 -2.77
C PRO A 227 18.64 -8.17 -3.95
N ASP A 228 19.01 -8.98 -4.97
CA ASP A 228 18.18 -9.22 -6.17
C ASP A 228 16.85 -9.87 -5.82
N LEU A 229 16.85 -10.82 -4.84
CA LEU A 229 15.61 -11.42 -4.35
C LEU A 229 14.71 -10.38 -3.68
N GLY A 230 15.30 -9.48 -2.90
CA GLY A 230 14.58 -8.37 -2.27
C GLY A 230 13.99 -7.41 -3.29
N GLU A 231 14.76 -7.07 -4.32
CA GLU A 231 14.34 -6.16 -5.38
C GLU A 231 13.16 -6.71 -6.17
N GLN A 232 13.20 -7.96 -6.59
CA GLN A 232 12.08 -8.60 -7.29
C GLN A 232 10.79 -8.63 -6.46
N VAL A 233 10.90 -8.86 -5.15
CA VAL A 233 9.74 -8.79 -4.24
C VAL A 233 9.22 -7.36 -4.15
N LEU A 234 10.12 -6.37 -4.06
CA LEU A 234 9.76 -4.96 -4.00
C LEU A 234 9.08 -4.48 -5.29
N GLU A 235 9.66 -4.76 -6.45
CA GLU A 235 9.10 -4.39 -7.76
C GLU A 235 7.68 -4.91 -7.92
N ARG A 236 7.44 -6.19 -7.61
CA ARG A 236 6.09 -6.79 -7.67
C ARG A 236 5.08 -6.06 -6.80
N LEU A 237 5.50 -5.63 -5.60
CA LEU A 237 4.64 -4.95 -4.65
C LEU A 237 4.43 -3.48 -4.99
N SER A 238 5.43 -2.80 -5.54
CA SER A 238 5.44 -1.35 -5.68
C SER A 238 5.12 -0.86 -7.09
N GLU A 239 5.23 -1.71 -8.13
CA GLU A 239 4.93 -1.31 -9.50
C GLU A 239 3.44 -1.00 -9.66
N PRO A 240 3.06 0.27 -9.93
CA PRO A 240 1.66 0.61 -10.12
C PRO A 240 1.10 -0.04 -11.38
N ARG A 241 -0.08 -0.63 -11.27
CA ARG A 241 -0.85 -1.08 -12.42
C ARG A 241 -2.00 -0.12 -12.60
N VAL A 242 -1.99 0.62 -13.70
CA VAL A 242 -3.13 1.47 -14.06
C VAL A 242 -4.33 0.56 -14.31
N PRO A 243 -5.48 0.82 -13.66
CA PRO A 243 -6.68 0.04 -13.89
C PRO A 243 -7.07 0.06 -15.38
N ASP A 244 -7.23 -1.10 -15.98
CA ASP A 244 -7.85 -1.22 -17.30
C ASP A 244 -9.34 -1.52 -17.11
N CYS A 245 -10.18 -0.52 -17.39
CA CYS A 245 -11.64 -0.63 -17.25
C CYS A 245 -12.26 -1.67 -18.20
N ALA A 246 -11.51 -2.20 -19.16
CA ALA A 246 -11.93 -3.28 -20.05
C ALA A 246 -11.62 -4.69 -19.47
N GLU A 247 -10.78 -4.80 -18.43
CA GLU A 247 -10.47 -6.08 -17.79
C GLU A 247 -11.50 -6.44 -16.71
N GLU A 248 -11.94 -7.71 -16.70
CA GLU A 248 -12.73 -8.27 -15.61
C GLU A 248 -11.92 -8.20 -14.29
N GLY A 249 -12.40 -7.43 -13.32
CA GLY A 249 -11.76 -7.28 -12.00
C GLY A 249 -11.56 -5.83 -11.58
N TRP A 250 -11.62 -4.89 -12.49
CA TRP A 250 -11.60 -3.46 -12.18
C TRP A 250 -13.02 -2.90 -12.19
N ARG A 251 -13.39 -2.20 -11.12
CA ARG A 251 -14.61 -1.39 -11.09
C ARG A 251 -14.20 0.06 -11.38
N CYS A 252 -14.36 0.46 -12.62
CA CYS A 252 -14.20 1.85 -13.04
C CYS A 252 -15.49 2.66 -12.92
#